data_c0e5665da7579a16537dd838ff1a6f2e
#
_entry.id   c0e5665da7579a16537dd838ff1a6f2e
#
_cell.length_a   1.000
_cell.length_b   1.000
_cell.length_c   1.000
_cell.angle_alpha   90.00
_cell.angle_beta   90.00
_cell.angle_gamma   90.00
#
_symmetry.space_group_name_H-M   'P 1'
#
loop_
_entity.id
_entity.type
_entity.pdbx_description
1 polymer ?
#
loop_
_entity_poly.entity_id
_entity_poly.type
_entity_poly.pdbx_seq_one_letter_code
_entity_poly.pdbx_strand_id
1 'polypeptide(L)'
;PHVVCQVDDPTAIDLAVAGPAVEQFFPDGANVHFVSVTGNQELLLRVWERGAGITEACGTGATAAAAVFHRWGLVGESVRVQMPGGDVTVGVGDELTLTGQACHIADITVANA
;
A
#
# COMPACT_ATOMS: atom_id res chain seq x y z
N PRO A 1 7.71 -10.13 -2.25
CA PRO A 1 6.25 -10.11 -2.12
C PRO A 1 5.76 -8.92 -1.32
N HIS A 2 4.48 -8.60 -1.49
CA HIS A 2 3.80 -7.58 -0.73
C HIS A 2 2.83 -8.23 0.25
N VAL A 3 2.95 -7.86 1.51
CA VAL A 3 2.01 -8.28 2.55
C VAL A 3 1.17 -7.08 2.94
N VAL A 4 -0.13 -7.21 2.91
CA VAL A 4 -1.06 -6.13 3.25
C VAL A 4 -1.76 -6.49 4.54
N CYS A 5 -1.56 -5.66 5.56
CA CYS A 5 -2.15 -5.84 6.89
C CYS A 5 -3.16 -4.71 7.14
N GLN A 6 -4.42 -5.08 7.34
CA GLN A 6 -5.43 -4.11 7.74
C GLN A 6 -5.28 -3.82 9.23
N VAL A 7 -5.15 -2.54 9.58
CA VAL A 7 -5.02 -2.10 10.98
C VAL A 7 -5.94 -0.91 11.21
N ASP A 8 -6.20 -0.58 12.48
CA ASP A 8 -7.05 0.56 12.82
C ASP A 8 -6.35 1.88 12.53
N ASP A 9 -5.06 1.98 12.88
CA ASP A 9 -4.28 3.21 12.68
C ASP A 9 -2.82 2.86 12.42
N PRO A 10 -2.34 2.99 11.17
CA PRO A 10 -0.94 2.71 10.85
C PRO A 10 0.05 3.62 11.58
N THR A 11 -0.37 4.83 12.00
CA THR A 11 0.52 5.76 12.70
C THR A 11 0.77 5.34 14.14
N ALA A 12 -0.08 4.49 14.70
CA ALA A 12 0.08 3.97 16.06
C ALA A 12 0.97 2.72 16.12
N ILE A 13 1.40 2.20 14.97
CA ILE A 13 2.21 0.99 14.91
C ILE A 13 3.69 1.34 14.91
N ASP A 14 4.45 0.65 15.75
CA ASP A 14 5.91 0.72 15.69
C ASP A 14 6.40 -0.18 14.55
N LEU A 15 6.64 0.43 13.40
CA LEU A 15 7.03 -0.30 12.19
C LEU A 15 8.37 -1.02 12.35
N ALA A 16 9.30 -0.46 13.14
CA ALA A 16 10.59 -1.09 13.36
C ALA A 16 10.47 -2.41 14.12
N VAL A 17 9.36 -2.62 14.82
CA VAL A 17 9.05 -3.87 15.51
C VAL A 17 8.11 -4.73 14.70
N ALA A 18 7.01 -4.16 14.24
CA ALA A 18 5.97 -4.91 13.54
C ALA A 18 6.41 -5.37 12.14
N GLY A 19 7.17 -4.54 11.43
CA GLY A 19 7.66 -4.89 10.09
C GLY A 19 8.49 -6.15 10.07
N PRO A 20 9.60 -6.21 10.82
CA PRO A 20 10.42 -7.41 10.92
C PRO A 20 9.65 -8.62 11.47
N ALA A 21 8.73 -8.40 12.42
CA ALA A 21 7.95 -9.49 12.99
C ALA A 21 7.09 -10.19 11.95
N VAL A 22 6.53 -9.46 11.00
CA VAL A 22 5.76 -10.04 9.89
C VAL A 22 6.71 -10.61 8.83
N GLU A 23 7.75 -9.87 8.49
CA GLU A 23 8.70 -10.25 7.44
C GLU A 23 9.36 -11.60 7.72
N GLN A 24 9.61 -11.94 8.98
CA GLN A 24 10.26 -13.19 9.35
C GLN A 24 9.54 -14.45 8.87
N PHE A 25 8.25 -14.36 8.56
CA PHE A 25 7.48 -15.48 8.03
C PHE A 25 7.72 -15.72 6.53
N PHE A 26 8.49 -14.86 5.88
CA PHE A 26 8.78 -14.93 4.45
C PHE A 26 10.29 -15.15 4.25
N PRO A 27 10.70 -16.33 3.75
CA PRO A 27 12.12 -16.69 3.68
C PRO A 27 13.00 -15.70 2.92
N ASP A 28 12.43 -15.09 1.87
CA ASP A 28 13.16 -14.12 1.03
C ASP A 28 12.86 -12.67 1.42
N GLY A 29 12.20 -12.47 2.56
CA GLY A 29 11.74 -11.17 3.00
C GLY A 29 10.46 -10.72 2.30
N ALA A 30 9.92 -9.59 2.71
CA ALA A 30 8.70 -9.04 2.14
C ALA A 30 8.59 -7.54 2.44
N ASN A 31 7.87 -6.84 1.58
CA ASN A 31 7.43 -5.48 1.87
C ASN A 31 6.11 -5.59 2.63
N VAL A 32 6.06 -5.02 3.83
CA VAL A 32 4.90 -5.13 4.72
C VAL A 32 4.19 -3.79 4.78
N HIS A 33 2.92 -3.77 4.38
CA HIS A 33 2.10 -2.57 4.32
C HIS A 33 1.05 -2.61 5.42
N PHE A 34 1.04 -1.60 6.28
CA PHE A 34 0.03 -1.42 7.32
C PHE A 34 -0.96 -0.38 6.83
N VAL A 35 -2.21 -0.76 6.67
CA VAL A 35 -3.20 0.02 5.92
C VAL A 35 -4.50 0.12 6.69
N SER A 36 -5.08 1.32 6.71
CA SER A 36 -6.43 1.55 7.23
C SER A 36 -7.29 2.29 6.22
N VAL A 37 -8.60 2.10 6.30
CA VAL A 37 -9.57 2.91 5.56
C VAL A 37 -9.80 4.18 6.36
N THR A 38 -9.49 5.33 5.77
CA THR A 38 -9.59 6.62 6.45
C THR A 38 -10.78 7.47 6.01
N GLY A 39 -11.38 7.11 4.88
CA GLY A 39 -12.51 7.83 4.34
C GLY A 39 -13.11 7.09 3.16
N ASN A 40 -14.06 7.71 2.49
CA ASN A 40 -14.65 7.15 1.30
C ASN A 40 -13.59 7.11 0.19
N GLN A 41 -13.28 5.92 -0.28
CA GLN A 41 -12.25 5.70 -1.31
C GLN A 41 -10.85 6.18 -0.91
N GLU A 42 -10.54 6.18 0.39
CA GLU A 42 -9.25 6.63 0.90
C GLU A 42 -8.61 5.59 1.81
N LEU A 43 -7.31 5.39 1.64
CA LEU A 43 -6.49 4.53 2.49
C LEU A 43 -5.33 5.33 3.06
N LEU A 44 -4.92 4.99 4.27
CA LEU A 44 -3.66 5.45 4.85
C LEU A 44 -2.73 4.25 4.94
N LEU A 45 -1.52 4.39 4.38
CA LEU A 45 -0.56 3.31 4.29
C LEU A 45 0.78 3.72 4.87
N ARG A 46 1.36 2.82 5.66
CA ARG A 46 2.77 2.90 6.07
C ARG A 46 3.44 1.59 5.74
N VAL A 47 4.68 1.66 5.31
CA VAL A 47 5.38 0.49 4.77
C VAL A 47 6.71 0.24 5.49
N TRP A 48 6.98 -1.06 5.71
CA TRP A 48 8.30 -1.59 6.02
C TRP A 48 8.78 -2.31 4.76
N GLU A 49 9.80 -1.77 4.10
CA GLU A 49 10.32 -2.34 2.87
C GLU A 49 11.46 -3.31 3.11
N ARG A 50 11.43 -4.42 2.40
CA ARG A 50 12.50 -5.41 2.42
C ARG A 50 13.84 -4.75 2.05
N GLY A 51 14.84 -4.87 2.94
CA GLY A 51 16.18 -4.35 2.70
C GLY A 51 16.36 -2.86 2.96
N ALA A 52 15.29 -2.09 3.02
CA ALA A 52 15.36 -0.64 3.23
C ALA A 52 14.78 -0.18 4.57
N GLY A 53 13.93 -0.99 5.19
CA GLY A 53 13.26 -0.64 6.45
C GLY A 53 12.09 0.30 6.23
N ILE A 54 11.95 1.28 7.12
CA ILE A 54 10.85 2.25 7.05
C ILE A 54 11.11 3.22 5.90
N THR A 55 10.17 3.32 4.96
CA THR A 55 10.24 4.25 3.85
C THR A 55 9.00 5.13 3.81
N GLU A 56 9.10 6.29 3.14
CA GLU A 56 8.03 7.28 3.13
C GLU A 56 6.94 6.98 2.11
N ALA A 57 7.27 6.25 1.06
CA ALA A 57 6.33 5.94 -0.01
C ALA A 57 6.75 4.68 -0.75
N CYS A 58 5.76 3.94 -1.23
CA CYS A 58 5.99 2.75 -2.04
C CYS A 58 4.84 2.64 -3.06
N GLY A 59 5.13 2.98 -4.32
CA GLY A 59 4.12 2.99 -5.37
C GLY A 59 3.52 1.62 -5.65
N THR A 60 4.37 0.58 -5.72
CA THR A 60 3.90 -0.80 -5.94
C THR A 60 3.10 -1.30 -4.75
N GLY A 61 3.48 -0.90 -3.53
CA GLY A 61 2.76 -1.24 -2.33
C GLY A 61 1.39 -0.57 -2.26
N ALA A 62 1.31 0.70 -2.65
CA ALA A 62 0.04 1.42 -2.72
C ALA A 62 -0.92 0.73 -3.68
N THR A 63 -0.41 0.30 -4.83
CA THR A 63 -1.18 -0.43 -5.84
C THR A 63 -1.67 -1.77 -5.28
N ALA A 64 -0.80 -2.52 -4.63
CA ALA A 64 -1.16 -3.80 -4.00
C ALA A 64 -2.23 -3.62 -2.92
N ALA A 65 -2.07 -2.61 -2.06
CA ALA A 65 -3.02 -2.33 -0.99
C ALA A 65 -4.40 -1.96 -1.55
N ALA A 66 -4.45 -1.09 -2.55
CA ALA A 66 -5.71 -0.69 -3.17
C ALA A 66 -6.42 -1.90 -3.80
N ALA A 67 -5.68 -2.76 -4.49
CA ALA A 67 -6.24 -3.95 -5.12
C ALA A 67 -6.82 -4.91 -4.08
N VAL A 68 -6.10 -5.15 -2.98
CA VAL A 68 -6.57 -6.03 -1.91
C VAL A 68 -7.80 -5.46 -1.22
N PHE A 69 -7.78 -4.18 -0.86
CA PHE A 69 -8.92 -3.54 -0.19
C PHE A 69 -10.14 -3.47 -1.10
N HIS A 70 -9.93 -3.29 -2.41
CA HIS A 70 -11.02 -3.38 -3.38
C HIS A 70 -11.60 -4.79 -3.43
N ARG A 71 -10.75 -5.81 -3.46
CA ARG A 71 -11.20 -7.22 -3.44
C ARG A 71 -12.00 -7.54 -2.19
N TRP A 72 -11.63 -6.95 -1.05
CA TRP A 72 -12.36 -7.11 0.21
C TRP A 72 -13.67 -6.32 0.26
N GLY A 73 -13.94 -5.50 -0.75
CA GLY A 73 -15.17 -4.69 -0.80
C GLY A 73 -15.13 -3.43 0.05
N LEU A 74 -13.94 -3.00 0.48
CA LEU A 74 -13.78 -1.85 1.38
C LEU A 74 -13.61 -0.54 0.63
N VAL A 75 -13.15 -0.58 -0.62
CA VAL A 75 -12.99 0.59 -1.49
C VAL A 75 -13.44 0.25 -2.90
N GLY A 76 -13.74 1.28 -3.70
CA GLY A 76 -14.14 1.13 -5.08
C GLY A 76 -12.95 1.04 -6.04
N GLU A 77 -13.17 1.49 -7.28
CA GLU A 77 -12.18 1.34 -8.35
C GLU A 77 -11.16 2.48 -8.42
N SER A 78 -11.44 3.62 -7.81
CA SER A 78 -10.50 4.74 -7.73
C SER A 78 -10.21 5.02 -6.27
N VAL A 79 -8.98 4.82 -5.87
CA VAL A 79 -8.58 4.82 -4.46
C VAL A 79 -7.44 5.79 -4.24
N ARG A 80 -7.62 6.72 -3.32
CA ARG A 80 -6.55 7.60 -2.87
C ARG A 80 -5.79 6.91 -1.75
N VAL A 81 -4.49 6.76 -1.92
CA VAL A 81 -3.62 6.16 -0.91
C VAL A 81 -2.71 7.25 -0.35
N GLN A 82 -2.86 7.53 0.93
CA GLN A 82 -2.05 8.51 1.64
C GLN A 82 -0.86 7.81 2.26
N MET A 83 0.33 8.36 2.02
CA MET A 83 1.59 7.88 2.58
C MET A 83 2.37 9.08 3.13
N PRO A 84 3.33 8.88 4.06
CA PRO A 84 4.11 10.00 4.59
C PRO A 84 4.80 10.84 3.51
N GLY A 85 5.27 10.22 2.44
CA GLY A 85 5.98 10.91 1.35
C GLY A 85 5.07 11.53 0.31
N GLY A 86 3.77 11.34 0.38
CA GLY A 86 2.81 11.91 -0.56
C GLY A 86 1.69 10.95 -0.91
N ASP A 87 0.65 11.49 -1.53
CA ASP A 87 -0.54 10.74 -1.89
C ASP A 87 -0.46 10.30 -3.35
N VAL A 88 -1.04 9.14 -3.62
CA VAL A 88 -1.22 8.65 -4.99
C VAL A 88 -2.66 8.21 -5.17
N THR A 89 -3.11 8.18 -6.41
CA THR A 89 -4.41 7.60 -6.76
C THR A 89 -4.17 6.33 -7.54
N VAL A 90 -4.82 5.26 -7.09
CA VAL A 90 -4.73 3.95 -7.72
C VAL A 90 -6.06 3.64 -8.39
N GLY A 91 -6.02 3.34 -9.68
CA GLY A 91 -7.17 2.82 -10.41
C GLY A 91 -7.14 1.30 -10.37
N VAL A 92 -8.24 0.70 -9.91
CA VAL A 92 -8.38 -0.75 -9.81
C VAL A 92 -9.49 -1.19 -10.76
N GLY A 93 -9.11 -1.53 -11.97
CA GLY A 93 -10.04 -1.99 -13.00
C GLY A 93 -9.45 -3.21 -13.71
N ASP A 94 -9.63 -3.28 -15.03
CA ASP A 94 -8.99 -4.32 -15.83
C ASP A 94 -7.46 -4.20 -15.76
N GLU A 95 -6.96 -2.97 -15.61
CA GLU A 95 -5.57 -2.67 -15.40
C GLU A 95 -5.41 -1.86 -14.12
N LEU A 96 -4.30 -2.05 -13.43
CA LEU A 96 -3.95 -1.24 -12.26
C LEU A 96 -3.16 -0.03 -12.74
N THR A 97 -3.58 1.16 -12.33
CA THR A 97 -2.90 2.41 -12.68
C THR A 97 -2.49 3.16 -11.43
N LEU A 98 -1.41 3.93 -11.53
CA LEU A 98 -0.88 4.73 -10.43
C LEU A 98 -0.66 6.15 -10.91
N THR A 99 -1.24 7.12 -10.20
CA THR A 99 -1.10 8.54 -10.53
C THR A 99 -0.67 9.31 -9.28
N GLY A 100 0.41 10.08 -9.38
CA GLY A 100 0.88 10.91 -8.29
C GLY A 100 0.04 12.17 -8.11
N GLN A 101 0.11 12.75 -6.90
CA GLN A 101 -0.71 13.90 -6.54
C GLN A 101 -0.36 15.16 -7.35
N ALA A 102 0.92 15.44 -7.54
CA ALA A 102 1.39 16.67 -8.17
C ALA A 102 1.62 16.54 -9.67
N CYS A 103 1.84 15.35 -10.17
CA CYS A 103 2.07 15.08 -11.57
C CYS A 103 1.85 13.59 -11.85
N HIS A 104 1.64 13.30 -13.12
CA HIS A 104 1.58 11.93 -13.58
C HIS A 104 2.98 11.31 -13.48
N ILE A 105 3.14 10.30 -12.62
CA ILE A 105 4.44 9.66 -12.39
C ILE A 105 4.70 8.61 -13.46
N ALA A 106 3.75 7.73 -13.64
CA ALA A 106 3.81 6.66 -14.64
C ALA A 106 2.46 5.96 -14.72
N ASP A 107 2.13 5.44 -15.90
CA ASP A 107 1.07 4.46 -16.02
C ASP A 107 1.72 3.11 -15.78
N ILE A 108 1.36 2.48 -14.68
CA ILE A 108 1.86 1.15 -14.36
C ILE A 108 0.73 0.16 -14.59
N THR A 109 0.94 -0.71 -15.56
CA THR A 109 0.01 -1.81 -15.80
C THR A 109 0.58 -3.04 -15.14
N VAL A 110 -0.15 -3.57 -14.16
CA VAL A 110 0.26 -4.77 -13.44
C VAL A 110 -0.74 -5.85 -13.76
N ALA A 111 -0.23 -7.01 -14.20
CA ALA A 111 -1.09 -8.15 -14.46
C ALA A 111 -1.74 -8.60 -13.15
N ASN A 112 -3.04 -8.79 -13.18
CA ASN A 112 -3.77 -9.38 -12.06
C ASN A 112 -3.41 -10.86 -11.98
N ALA A 113 -2.65 -11.20 -10.96
CA ALA A 113 -2.32 -12.59 -10.71
C ALA A 113 -3.35 -13.23 -9.77
#